data_dbae8773cbd9a3b23552ba11824f5c08
#
_entry.id   dbae8773cbd9a3b23552ba11824f5c08
#
_cell.length_a   1.000
_cell.length_b   1.000
_cell.length_c   1.000
_cell.angle_alpha   90.00
_cell.angle_beta   90.00
_cell.angle_gamma   90.00
#
_symmetry.space_group_name_H-M   'P 1'
#
loop_
_entity.id
_entity.type
_entity.pdbx_description
1 polymer ?
#
loop_
_entity_poly.entity_id
_entity_poly.type
_entity_poly.pdbx_seq_one_letter_code
_entity_poly.pdbx_strand_id
1 'polypeptide(L)'
;MQDIGMQYHIHCTEGDVGRYVFLPGDPGRCESIAAHFDNPVHIGMNREYNIYTGTLLGEKVTVCSTGIGGPSASIAMEELAAIGADTFIRIGTCGGIAMDVCPGDVVVASGAIRYEHTSLEYAPIEFPAVADFDITAALKAAGEDLGYKTHVGVVQCKDSFYGQHSPEKSPVYYELLQKWESWKRLGVKASEMESSALFVVAAALGVRCGSCFHAVWNQEREKAGLFMQMTEDTSGAIKVGIEAMKRLIAADQAKN
;
A
#
# COMPACT_ATOMS: atom_id res chain seq x y z
N MET A 1 24.98 -14.62 20.48
CA MET A 1 25.54 -14.37 19.14
C MET A 1 24.40 -13.76 18.35
N GLN A 2 24.50 -12.48 17.96
CA GLN A 2 23.60 -11.94 16.93
C GLN A 2 23.91 -12.69 15.65
N ASP A 3 22.91 -13.33 15.07
CA ASP A 3 23.04 -14.01 13.77
C ASP A 3 23.31 -12.91 12.75
N ILE A 4 24.55 -12.84 12.25
CA ILE A 4 25.00 -11.81 11.33
C ILE A 4 24.25 -12.02 10.02
N GLY A 5 23.16 -11.29 9.82
CA GLY A 5 22.34 -11.34 8.61
C GLY A 5 20.84 -11.43 8.85
N MET A 6 20.36 -11.85 10.01
CA MET A 6 18.94 -11.90 10.31
C MET A 6 18.38 -10.52 10.68
N GLN A 7 17.33 -10.08 9.99
CA GLN A 7 16.66 -8.83 10.27
C GLN A 7 15.89 -8.90 11.60
N TYR A 8 15.89 -7.79 12.34
CA TYR A 8 15.44 -7.80 13.74
C TYR A 8 13.93 -7.99 13.90
N HIS A 9 13.13 -7.36 13.02
CA HIS A 9 11.68 -7.42 13.15
C HIS A 9 11.05 -8.48 12.26
N ILE A 10 11.45 -8.58 11.00
CA ILE A 10 10.87 -9.55 10.06
C ILE A 10 11.44 -10.96 10.20
N HIS A 11 12.54 -11.15 10.94
CA HIS A 11 13.21 -12.44 11.16
C HIS A 11 13.53 -13.21 9.85
N CYS A 12 13.95 -12.47 8.82
CA CYS A 12 14.42 -13.00 7.54
C CYS A 12 15.89 -12.68 7.30
N THR A 13 16.52 -13.49 6.46
CA THR A 13 17.89 -13.32 5.96
C THR A 13 17.90 -13.11 4.46
N GLU A 14 19.06 -12.73 3.89
CA GLU A 14 19.27 -12.74 2.46
C GLU A 14 18.94 -14.12 1.86
N GLY A 15 18.15 -14.12 0.79
CA GLY A 15 17.70 -15.36 0.14
C GLY A 15 16.34 -15.89 0.62
N ASP A 16 15.82 -15.47 1.78
CA ASP A 16 14.46 -15.81 2.22
C ASP A 16 13.39 -15.05 1.43
N VAL A 17 13.72 -13.84 0.95
CA VAL A 17 12.80 -12.94 0.23
C VAL A 17 13.21 -12.74 -1.23
N GLY A 18 12.26 -12.34 -2.06
CA GLY A 18 12.49 -11.91 -3.44
C GLY A 18 12.68 -10.40 -3.54
N ARG A 19 13.21 -9.94 -4.69
CA ARG A 19 13.33 -8.50 -4.97
C ARG A 19 12.00 -7.79 -5.16
N TYR A 20 10.93 -8.53 -5.49
CA TYR A 20 9.56 -8.04 -5.71
C TYR A 20 8.70 -8.38 -4.51
N VAL A 21 8.13 -7.39 -3.85
CA VAL A 21 7.42 -7.56 -2.58
C VAL A 21 6.02 -6.95 -2.61
N PHE A 22 5.05 -7.70 -2.11
CA PHE A 22 3.70 -7.21 -1.80
C PHE A 22 3.59 -6.87 -0.31
N LEU A 23 3.02 -5.70 0.00
CA LEU A 23 2.87 -5.19 1.36
C LEU A 23 1.39 -4.99 1.72
N PRO A 24 0.65 -6.03 2.14
CA PRO A 24 -0.65 -5.85 2.78
C PRO A 24 -0.48 -5.34 4.22
N GLY A 25 -1.45 -4.59 4.73
CA GLY A 25 -1.47 -4.23 6.15
C GLY A 25 -1.83 -5.41 7.06
N ASP A 26 -2.86 -6.15 6.69
CA ASP A 26 -3.40 -7.26 7.46
C ASP A 26 -2.60 -8.55 7.22
N PRO A 27 -2.06 -9.19 8.29
CA PRO A 27 -1.38 -10.49 8.20
C PRO A 27 -2.24 -11.59 7.59
N GLY A 28 -3.56 -11.54 7.78
CA GLY A 28 -4.51 -12.51 7.22
C GLY A 28 -4.59 -12.48 5.69
N ARG A 29 -4.17 -11.40 5.04
CA ARG A 29 -4.14 -11.30 3.56
C ARG A 29 -2.92 -11.95 2.93
N CYS A 30 -1.87 -12.26 3.69
CA CYS A 30 -0.64 -12.80 3.12
C CYS A 30 -0.87 -14.14 2.42
N GLU A 31 -1.65 -15.04 3.03
CA GLU A 31 -1.96 -16.33 2.43
C GLU A 31 -2.76 -16.19 1.13
N SER A 32 -3.77 -15.32 1.10
CA SER A 32 -4.58 -15.08 -0.10
C SER A 32 -3.80 -14.43 -1.24
N ILE A 33 -2.79 -13.59 -0.95
CA ILE A 33 -1.86 -13.06 -1.95
C ILE A 33 -0.90 -14.16 -2.41
N ALA A 34 -0.30 -14.91 -1.47
CA ALA A 34 0.63 -16.00 -1.76
C ALA A 34 -0.01 -17.14 -2.59
N ALA A 35 -1.32 -17.34 -2.48
CA ALA A 35 -2.04 -18.32 -3.30
C ALA A 35 -1.97 -18.03 -4.82
N HIS A 36 -1.55 -16.83 -5.22
CA HIS A 36 -1.29 -16.49 -6.62
C HIS A 36 0.15 -16.75 -7.07
N PHE A 37 1.05 -17.15 -6.16
CA PHE A 37 2.44 -17.47 -6.48
C PHE A 37 2.59 -18.93 -6.92
N ASP A 38 3.60 -19.22 -7.70
CA ASP A 38 4.02 -20.59 -7.95
C ASP A 38 4.85 -21.08 -6.74
N ASN A 39 4.52 -22.27 -6.21
CA ASN A 39 5.20 -22.91 -5.08
C ASN A 39 5.37 -22.00 -3.85
N PRO A 40 4.31 -21.43 -3.28
CA PRO A 40 4.43 -20.54 -2.14
C PRO A 40 4.87 -21.30 -0.88
N VAL A 41 5.79 -20.71 -0.13
CA VAL A 41 6.30 -21.24 1.15
C VAL A 41 6.09 -20.19 2.23
N HIS A 42 5.51 -20.59 3.36
CA HIS A 42 5.44 -19.75 4.54
C HIS A 42 6.83 -19.66 5.18
N ILE A 43 7.43 -18.48 5.17
CA ILE A 43 8.76 -18.26 5.74
C ILE A 43 8.68 -18.12 7.26
N GLY A 44 7.68 -17.42 7.75
CA GLY A 44 7.45 -17.23 9.17
C GLY A 44 6.55 -16.05 9.49
N MET A 45 6.27 -15.90 10.76
CA MET A 45 5.54 -14.74 11.30
C MET A 45 6.23 -14.28 12.57
N ASN A 46 6.56 -12.99 12.63
CA ASN A 46 7.02 -12.33 13.84
C ASN A 46 6.29 -11.00 13.98
N ARG A 47 5.70 -10.72 15.14
CA ARG A 47 4.84 -9.56 15.38
C ARG A 47 3.71 -9.50 14.34
N GLU A 48 3.55 -8.37 13.66
CA GLU A 48 2.62 -8.14 12.55
C GLU A 48 3.14 -8.59 11.17
N TYR A 49 4.40 -9.04 11.08
CA TYR A 49 5.05 -9.41 9.83
C TYR A 49 4.87 -10.91 9.55
N ASN A 50 3.90 -11.23 8.71
CA ASN A 50 3.61 -12.58 8.22
C ASN A 50 4.13 -12.70 6.79
N ILE A 51 5.02 -13.67 6.51
CA ILE A 51 5.83 -13.70 5.30
C ILE A 51 5.66 -15.01 4.54
N TYR A 52 5.35 -14.89 3.25
CA TYR A 52 5.38 -15.98 2.30
C TYR A 52 6.25 -15.61 1.11
N THR A 53 6.98 -16.57 0.56
CA THR A 53 7.80 -16.42 -0.64
C THR A 53 7.48 -17.51 -1.64
N GLY A 54 7.43 -17.18 -2.91
CA GLY A 54 7.21 -18.09 -4.04
C GLY A 54 7.77 -17.49 -5.31
N THR A 55 7.20 -17.81 -6.46
CA THR A 55 7.64 -17.24 -7.73
C THR A 55 6.47 -16.72 -8.58
N LEU A 56 6.76 -15.72 -9.42
CA LEU A 56 5.90 -15.24 -10.52
C LEU A 56 6.77 -15.08 -11.77
N LEU A 57 6.39 -15.68 -12.87
CA LEU A 57 7.18 -15.67 -14.13
C LEU A 57 8.65 -16.11 -13.92
N GLY A 58 8.88 -17.03 -12.98
CA GLY A 58 10.21 -17.53 -12.64
C GLY A 58 11.03 -16.65 -11.69
N GLU A 59 10.59 -15.43 -11.40
CA GLU A 59 11.23 -14.52 -10.43
C GLU A 59 10.72 -14.77 -9.02
N LYS A 60 11.62 -14.70 -8.03
CA LYS A 60 11.25 -14.82 -6.63
C LYS A 60 10.45 -13.59 -6.19
N VAL A 61 9.26 -13.83 -5.62
CA VAL A 61 8.37 -12.82 -5.08
C VAL A 61 8.03 -13.10 -3.64
N THR A 62 7.78 -12.06 -2.87
CA THR A 62 7.46 -12.17 -1.45
C THR A 62 6.21 -11.37 -1.12
N VAL A 63 5.42 -11.81 -0.18
CA VAL A 63 4.43 -11.01 0.52
C VAL A 63 4.82 -10.91 1.98
N CYS A 64 4.79 -9.70 2.53
CA CYS A 64 5.05 -9.41 3.93
C CYS A 64 4.00 -8.43 4.44
N SER A 65 3.24 -8.80 5.46
CA SER A 65 2.31 -7.85 6.09
C SER A 65 3.06 -6.76 6.85
N THR A 66 2.44 -5.60 6.97
CA THR A 66 3.07 -4.43 7.60
C THR A 66 2.41 -4.00 8.91
N GLY A 67 1.26 -4.59 9.28
CA GLY A 67 0.41 -3.98 10.30
C GLY A 67 -0.18 -2.67 9.81
N ILE A 68 -0.52 -1.77 10.73
CA ILE A 68 -1.16 -0.48 10.47
C ILE A 68 -0.18 0.66 10.77
N GLY A 69 -0.09 1.61 9.85
CA GLY A 69 0.60 2.88 10.04
C GLY A 69 2.03 2.94 9.53
N GLY A 70 2.51 4.16 9.39
CA GLY A 70 3.83 4.46 8.82
C GLY A 70 5.01 3.80 9.54
N PRO A 71 5.12 3.82 10.87
CA PRO A 71 6.24 3.23 11.60
C PRO A 71 6.45 1.75 11.32
N SER A 72 5.37 0.95 11.37
CA SER A 72 5.44 -0.48 11.13
C SER A 72 5.74 -0.79 9.65
N ALA A 73 5.12 -0.05 8.73
CA ALA A 73 5.34 -0.23 7.29
C ALA A 73 6.78 0.15 6.87
N SER A 74 7.35 1.21 7.46
CA SER A 74 8.73 1.63 7.18
C SER A 74 9.76 0.61 7.66
N ILE A 75 9.56 0.03 8.85
CA ILE A 75 10.42 -1.04 9.36
C ILE A 75 10.42 -2.24 8.39
N ALA A 76 9.25 -2.68 7.93
CA ALA A 76 9.17 -3.77 6.95
C ALA A 76 9.95 -3.45 5.68
N MET A 77 9.77 -2.25 5.10
CA MET A 77 10.46 -1.86 3.87
C MET A 77 11.98 -1.76 4.04
N GLU A 78 12.45 -1.14 5.14
CA GLU A 78 13.88 -1.04 5.46
C GLU A 78 14.54 -2.42 5.55
N GLU A 79 13.96 -3.31 6.34
CA GLU A 79 14.54 -4.63 6.55
C GLU A 79 14.46 -5.53 5.32
N LEU A 80 13.37 -5.44 4.52
CA LEU A 80 13.26 -6.14 3.25
C LEU A 80 14.24 -5.61 2.21
N ALA A 81 14.42 -4.29 2.12
CA ALA A 81 15.39 -3.67 1.21
C ALA A 81 16.83 -4.04 1.59
N ALA A 82 17.16 -4.08 2.89
CA ALA A 82 18.47 -4.47 3.38
C ALA A 82 18.89 -5.89 2.98
N ILE A 83 17.91 -6.78 2.68
CA ILE A 83 18.15 -8.16 2.25
C ILE A 83 17.79 -8.42 0.78
N GLY A 84 17.71 -7.35 -0.03
CA GLY A 84 17.69 -7.41 -1.49
C GLY A 84 16.35 -7.12 -2.18
N ALA A 85 15.32 -6.71 -1.46
CA ALA A 85 14.08 -6.26 -2.09
C ALA A 85 14.25 -4.83 -2.67
N ASP A 86 13.74 -4.59 -3.89
CA ASP A 86 13.86 -3.29 -4.56
C ASP A 86 12.58 -2.78 -5.23
N THR A 87 11.52 -3.57 -5.22
CA THR A 87 10.25 -3.24 -5.88
C THR A 87 9.08 -3.67 -5.00
N PHE A 88 8.28 -2.68 -4.59
CA PHE A 88 7.22 -2.86 -3.60
C PHE A 88 5.87 -2.43 -4.15
N ILE A 89 4.85 -3.29 -3.99
CA ILE A 89 3.44 -2.93 -4.22
C ILE A 89 2.67 -3.10 -2.92
N ARG A 90 2.18 -1.99 -2.37
CA ARG A 90 1.23 -2.05 -1.26
C ARG A 90 -0.15 -2.44 -1.79
N ILE A 91 -0.75 -3.45 -1.17
CA ILE A 91 -2.14 -3.87 -1.42
C ILE A 91 -2.96 -3.61 -0.15
N GLY A 92 -3.79 -2.58 -0.17
CA GLY A 92 -4.53 -2.13 0.99
C GLY A 92 -6.04 -2.03 0.79
N THR A 93 -6.68 -1.46 1.82
CA THR A 93 -8.05 -0.96 1.77
C THR A 93 -8.05 0.54 1.97
N CYS A 94 -9.06 1.23 1.45
CA CYS A 94 -9.23 2.66 1.63
C CYS A 94 -10.70 3.05 1.81
N GLY A 95 -10.92 4.20 2.44
CA GLY A 95 -12.19 4.90 2.40
C GLY A 95 -12.20 5.93 1.27
N GLY A 96 -13.19 5.88 0.38
CA GLY A 96 -13.34 6.88 -0.68
C GLY A 96 -13.60 8.29 -0.11
N ILE A 97 -13.02 9.31 -0.77
CA ILE A 97 -13.28 10.74 -0.52
C ILE A 97 -14.00 11.34 -1.73
N ALA A 98 -13.46 11.14 -2.92
CA ALA A 98 -14.08 11.64 -4.14
C ALA A 98 -15.41 10.93 -4.42
N MET A 99 -16.39 11.70 -4.90
CA MET A 99 -17.77 11.20 -5.12
C MET A 99 -17.88 10.14 -6.21
N ASP A 100 -16.89 10.01 -7.08
CA ASP A 100 -16.83 9.01 -8.15
C ASP A 100 -16.27 7.66 -7.67
N VAL A 101 -15.66 7.58 -6.48
CA VAL A 101 -15.15 6.35 -5.87
C VAL A 101 -16.26 5.63 -5.13
N CYS A 102 -16.59 4.41 -5.55
CA CYS A 102 -17.60 3.55 -4.93
C CYS A 102 -16.95 2.36 -4.21
N PRO A 103 -17.64 1.76 -3.22
CA PRO A 103 -17.21 0.46 -2.68
C PRO A 103 -17.07 -0.58 -3.80
N GLY A 104 -16.00 -1.36 -3.77
CA GLY A 104 -15.65 -2.31 -4.82
C GLY A 104 -14.71 -1.76 -5.90
N ASP A 105 -14.60 -0.44 -6.05
CA ASP A 105 -13.66 0.17 -6.98
C ASP A 105 -12.20 -0.03 -6.54
N VAL A 106 -11.27 0.00 -7.48
CA VAL A 106 -9.83 0.00 -7.22
C VAL A 106 -9.30 1.42 -7.26
N VAL A 107 -8.52 1.81 -6.25
CA VAL A 107 -7.83 3.09 -6.19
C VAL A 107 -6.32 2.87 -6.28
N VAL A 108 -5.65 3.52 -7.23
CA VAL A 108 -4.20 3.51 -7.42
C VAL A 108 -3.66 4.87 -7.00
N ALA A 109 -2.75 4.89 -6.05
CA ALA A 109 -2.14 6.13 -5.58
C ALA A 109 -1.05 6.60 -6.55
N SER A 110 -1.20 7.81 -7.11
CA SER A 110 -0.11 8.49 -7.84
C SER A 110 0.80 9.29 -6.90
N GLY A 111 0.32 9.57 -5.70
CA GLY A 111 1.02 10.24 -4.62
C GLY A 111 0.14 10.27 -3.38
N ALA A 112 0.70 10.69 -2.26
CA ALA A 112 -0.01 10.73 -0.99
C ALA A 112 0.21 12.04 -0.24
N ILE A 113 -0.84 12.50 0.44
CA ILE A 113 -0.73 13.61 1.39
C ILE A 113 0.02 13.11 2.63
N ARG A 114 1.09 13.78 2.99
CA ARG A 114 1.94 13.49 4.15
C ARG A 114 1.29 14.04 5.43
N TYR A 115 0.18 13.41 5.86
CA TYR A 115 -0.52 13.76 7.10
C TYR A 115 -0.25 12.72 8.19
N GLU A 116 1.02 12.31 8.26
CA GLU A 116 1.60 11.39 9.23
C GLU A 116 3.04 11.84 9.57
N HIS A 117 3.66 11.27 10.60
CA HIS A 117 4.95 11.73 11.09
C HIS A 117 6.15 10.92 10.58
N THR A 118 5.98 9.65 10.24
CA THR A 118 7.09 8.76 9.83
C THR A 118 7.88 9.35 8.67
N SER A 119 7.19 9.83 7.63
CA SER A 119 7.87 10.40 6.45
C SER A 119 8.68 11.66 6.76
N LEU A 120 8.35 12.38 7.84
CA LEU A 120 9.10 13.59 8.26
C LEU A 120 10.47 13.26 8.84
N GLU A 121 10.67 12.05 9.32
CA GLU A 121 11.97 11.58 9.82
C GLU A 121 12.89 11.12 8.67
N TYR A 122 12.36 10.90 7.47
CA TYR A 122 13.12 10.52 6.27
C TYR A 122 13.40 11.68 5.31
N ALA A 123 12.50 12.64 5.21
CA ALA A 123 12.65 13.77 4.30
C ALA A 123 11.91 15.02 4.80
N PRO A 124 12.38 16.24 4.47
CA PRO A 124 11.66 17.48 4.80
C PRO A 124 10.27 17.49 4.18
N ILE A 125 9.35 18.28 4.76
CA ILE A 125 7.92 18.28 4.35
C ILE A 125 7.72 18.67 2.88
N GLU A 126 8.62 19.48 2.33
CA GLU A 126 8.59 19.93 0.94
C GLU A 126 8.87 18.81 -0.07
N PHE A 127 9.52 17.72 0.36
CA PHE A 127 9.73 16.55 -0.48
C PHE A 127 8.39 15.81 -0.68
N PRO A 128 7.90 15.64 -1.90
CA PRO A 128 6.58 15.03 -2.13
C PRO A 128 6.61 13.51 -1.93
N ALA A 129 5.54 12.96 -1.38
CA ALA A 129 5.32 11.50 -1.35
C ALA A 129 4.72 11.06 -2.69
N VAL A 130 5.56 10.67 -3.64
CA VAL A 130 5.19 10.29 -5.01
C VAL A 130 5.40 8.79 -5.20
N ALA A 131 4.42 8.10 -5.76
CA ALA A 131 4.55 6.71 -6.17
C ALA A 131 5.49 6.58 -7.38
N ASP A 132 6.14 5.43 -7.51
CA ASP A 132 6.88 5.09 -8.72
C ASP A 132 5.96 5.10 -9.95
N PHE A 133 6.43 5.74 -11.04
CA PHE A 133 5.62 5.94 -12.23
C PHE A 133 5.31 4.63 -12.96
N ASP A 134 6.30 3.75 -13.10
CA ASP A 134 6.14 2.48 -13.81
C ASP A 134 5.19 1.56 -13.04
N ILE A 135 5.28 1.53 -11.70
CA ILE A 135 4.35 0.77 -10.86
C ILE A 135 2.94 1.34 -10.97
N THR A 136 2.78 2.66 -10.90
CA THR A 136 1.48 3.33 -11.04
C THR A 136 0.83 3.03 -12.40
N ALA A 137 1.61 3.09 -13.47
CA ALA A 137 1.16 2.77 -14.84
C ALA A 137 0.75 1.29 -14.97
N ALA A 138 1.56 0.37 -14.41
CA ALA A 138 1.26 -1.07 -14.42
C ALA A 138 -0.02 -1.39 -13.63
N LEU A 139 -0.20 -0.79 -12.46
CA LEU A 139 -1.42 -0.96 -11.64
C LEU A 139 -2.67 -0.44 -12.35
N LYS A 140 -2.58 0.75 -12.97
CA LYS A 140 -3.69 1.31 -13.75
C LYS A 140 -4.08 0.38 -14.89
N ALA A 141 -3.11 0.00 -15.72
CA ALA A 141 -3.37 -0.88 -16.87
C ALA A 141 -3.92 -2.25 -16.45
N ALA A 142 -3.37 -2.84 -15.38
CA ALA A 142 -3.86 -4.11 -14.84
C ALA A 142 -5.34 -4.01 -14.38
N GLY A 143 -5.69 -2.92 -13.69
CA GLY A 143 -7.05 -2.70 -13.24
C GLY A 143 -8.05 -2.56 -14.39
N GLU A 144 -7.69 -1.79 -15.42
CA GLU A 144 -8.51 -1.60 -16.62
C GLU A 144 -8.68 -2.90 -17.41
N ASP A 145 -7.60 -3.66 -17.64
CA ASP A 145 -7.63 -4.91 -18.41
C ASP A 145 -8.39 -6.04 -17.69
N LEU A 146 -8.39 -6.03 -16.36
CA LEU A 146 -9.18 -6.95 -15.54
C LEU A 146 -10.65 -6.51 -15.38
N GLY A 147 -11.03 -5.36 -15.95
CA GLY A 147 -12.40 -4.84 -15.93
C GLY A 147 -12.83 -4.19 -14.62
N TYR A 148 -11.90 -3.84 -13.75
CA TYR A 148 -12.21 -3.09 -12.53
C TYR A 148 -12.33 -1.60 -12.83
N LYS A 149 -13.32 -0.95 -12.22
CA LYS A 149 -13.37 0.52 -12.22
C LYS A 149 -12.19 1.03 -11.38
N THR A 150 -11.21 1.60 -12.08
CA THR A 150 -9.91 1.98 -11.51
C THR A 150 -9.76 3.51 -11.48
N HIS A 151 -9.50 4.05 -10.30
CA HIS A 151 -9.23 5.45 -10.08
C HIS A 151 -7.74 5.67 -9.82
N VAL A 152 -7.15 6.64 -10.50
CA VAL A 152 -5.76 7.05 -10.24
C VAL A 152 -5.76 8.46 -9.67
N GLY A 153 -5.02 8.70 -8.60
CA GLY A 153 -4.90 10.03 -8.02
C GLY A 153 -4.24 10.07 -6.65
N VAL A 154 -4.23 11.25 -6.06
CA VAL A 154 -3.66 11.46 -4.73
C VAL A 154 -4.57 10.83 -3.68
N VAL A 155 -3.96 10.15 -2.70
CA VAL A 155 -4.64 9.64 -1.51
C VAL A 155 -4.23 10.42 -0.27
N GLN A 156 -5.08 10.45 0.75
CA GLN A 156 -4.71 10.98 2.04
C GLN A 156 -4.14 9.86 2.90
N CYS A 157 -2.92 10.05 3.41
CA CYS A 157 -2.30 9.16 4.38
C CYS A 157 -2.27 9.85 5.75
N LYS A 158 -2.73 9.14 6.80
CA LYS A 158 -2.93 9.69 8.15
C LYS A 158 -2.49 8.73 9.23
N ASP A 159 -2.16 9.27 10.42
CA ASP A 159 -1.85 8.48 11.62
C ASP A 159 -3.08 8.14 12.47
N SER A 160 -4.12 8.98 12.42
CA SER A 160 -5.30 8.78 13.26
C SER A 160 -6.51 8.31 12.46
N PHE A 161 -6.91 7.05 12.65
CA PHE A 161 -8.13 6.51 12.07
C PHE A 161 -9.38 7.26 12.59
N TYR A 162 -9.50 7.41 13.89
CA TYR A 162 -10.66 8.06 14.51
C TYR A 162 -10.69 9.57 14.34
N GLY A 163 -9.55 10.21 14.05
CA GLY A 163 -9.50 11.62 13.63
C GLY A 163 -10.30 11.91 12.36
N GLN A 164 -10.48 10.90 11.49
CA GLN A 164 -11.33 10.99 10.32
C GLN A 164 -12.77 10.54 10.59
N HIS A 165 -12.95 9.38 11.26
CA HIS A 165 -14.25 8.71 11.38
C HIS A 165 -15.11 9.20 12.54
N SER A 166 -14.53 9.90 13.50
CA SER A 166 -15.21 10.50 14.65
C SER A 166 -14.53 11.81 15.06
N PRO A 167 -14.35 12.76 14.10
CA PRO A 167 -13.59 13.99 14.35
C PRO A 167 -14.18 14.83 15.48
N GLU A 168 -15.50 14.79 15.68
CA GLU A 168 -16.21 15.52 16.73
C GLU A 168 -15.79 15.12 18.15
N LYS A 169 -15.18 13.94 18.33
CA LYS A 169 -14.62 13.48 19.61
C LYS A 169 -13.20 13.98 19.88
N SER A 170 -12.57 14.60 18.86
CA SER A 170 -11.20 15.10 18.96
C SER A 170 -11.17 16.52 19.51
N PRO A 171 -10.25 16.86 20.41
CA PRO A 171 -10.03 18.23 20.87
C PRO A 171 -9.69 19.21 19.72
N VAL A 172 -9.14 18.70 18.61
CA VAL A 172 -8.76 19.49 17.42
C VAL A 172 -9.72 19.27 16.24
N TYR A 173 -10.99 18.94 16.52
CA TYR A 173 -11.99 18.59 15.52
C TYR A 173 -12.12 19.64 14.39
N TYR A 174 -12.04 20.91 14.72
CA TYR A 174 -12.16 22.03 13.78
C TYR A 174 -11.03 22.00 12.71
N GLU A 175 -9.80 21.67 13.09
CA GLU A 175 -8.69 21.53 12.15
C GLU A 175 -8.90 20.31 11.24
N LEU A 176 -9.36 19.19 11.83
CA LEU A 176 -9.62 17.96 11.07
C LEU A 176 -10.68 18.19 10.00
N LEU A 177 -11.78 18.87 10.35
CA LEU A 177 -12.86 19.21 9.42
C LEU A 177 -12.41 20.16 8.30
N GLN A 178 -11.60 21.19 8.62
CA GLN A 178 -11.08 22.13 7.65
C GLN A 178 -10.11 21.46 6.67
N LYS A 179 -9.20 20.61 7.16
CA LYS A 179 -8.29 19.84 6.31
C LYS A 179 -9.05 18.88 5.41
N TRP A 180 -10.04 18.18 5.94
CA TRP A 180 -10.89 17.26 5.17
C TRP A 180 -11.59 17.98 4.02
N GLU A 181 -12.17 19.16 4.28
CA GLU A 181 -12.81 19.96 3.25
C GLU A 181 -11.81 20.41 2.17
N SER A 182 -10.58 20.75 2.56
CA SER A 182 -9.52 21.09 1.61
C SER A 182 -9.18 19.91 0.71
N TRP A 183 -9.05 18.70 1.26
CA TRP A 183 -8.75 17.51 0.46
C TRP A 183 -9.86 17.15 -0.52
N LYS A 184 -11.12 17.32 -0.15
CA LYS A 184 -12.26 17.17 -1.07
C LYS A 184 -12.14 18.13 -2.25
N ARG A 185 -11.88 19.40 -1.98
CA ARG A 185 -11.72 20.45 -3.01
C ARG A 185 -10.51 20.20 -3.92
N LEU A 186 -9.46 19.57 -3.41
CA LEU A 186 -8.28 19.17 -4.17
C LEU A 186 -8.50 17.90 -4.99
N GLY A 187 -9.65 17.25 -4.87
CA GLY A 187 -9.98 16.04 -5.62
C GLY A 187 -9.25 14.78 -5.15
N VAL A 188 -8.86 14.74 -3.87
CA VAL A 188 -8.23 13.56 -3.26
C VAL A 188 -9.18 12.37 -3.37
N LYS A 189 -8.67 11.22 -3.85
CA LYS A 189 -9.49 10.06 -4.20
C LYS A 189 -9.95 9.27 -2.99
N ALA A 190 -9.05 8.98 -2.07
CA ALA A 190 -9.32 8.09 -0.95
C ALA A 190 -8.40 8.39 0.23
N SER A 191 -8.67 7.74 1.35
CA SER A 191 -7.92 7.84 2.60
C SER A 191 -7.42 6.46 3.05
N GLU A 192 -6.15 6.39 3.46
CA GLU A 192 -5.47 5.21 3.98
C GLU A 192 -4.40 5.62 5.02
N MET A 193 -3.46 4.76 5.41
CA MET A 193 -2.60 5.05 6.58
C MET A 193 -1.09 4.81 6.37
N GLU A 194 -0.59 4.41 5.18
CA GLU A 194 0.81 3.98 5.01
C GLU A 194 1.53 4.54 3.77
N SER A 195 0.82 4.92 2.73
CA SER A 195 1.45 5.21 1.42
C SER A 195 2.43 6.37 1.44
N SER A 196 2.17 7.44 2.19
CA SER A 196 3.12 8.57 2.20
C SER A 196 4.45 8.17 2.85
N ALA A 197 4.38 7.41 3.95
CA ALA A 197 5.58 6.87 4.59
C ALA A 197 6.34 5.95 3.62
N LEU A 198 5.65 4.97 3.02
CA LEU A 198 6.27 4.03 2.08
C LEU A 198 6.91 4.71 0.86
N PHE A 199 6.25 5.72 0.27
CA PHE A 199 6.79 6.42 -0.89
C PHE A 199 8.04 7.23 -0.56
N VAL A 200 8.05 7.89 0.60
CA VAL A 200 9.22 8.68 1.04
C VAL A 200 10.36 7.77 1.48
N VAL A 201 10.08 6.70 2.21
CA VAL A 201 11.08 5.68 2.59
C VAL A 201 11.68 5.03 1.35
N ALA A 202 10.86 4.64 0.38
CA ALA A 202 11.33 4.08 -0.89
C ALA A 202 12.28 5.03 -1.63
N ALA A 203 11.94 6.33 -1.68
CA ALA A 203 12.82 7.33 -2.27
C ALA A 203 14.15 7.46 -1.52
N ALA A 204 14.12 7.42 -0.18
CA ALA A 204 15.33 7.48 0.64
C ALA A 204 16.24 6.25 0.46
N LEU A 205 15.65 5.07 0.24
CA LEU A 205 16.37 3.82 0.01
C LEU A 205 16.77 3.60 -1.46
N GLY A 206 16.26 4.41 -2.39
CA GLY A 206 16.50 4.24 -3.83
C GLY A 206 15.78 3.02 -4.43
N VAL A 207 14.62 2.64 -3.87
CA VAL A 207 13.79 1.51 -4.32
C VAL A 207 12.47 2.00 -4.91
N ARG A 208 11.75 1.13 -5.64
CA ARG A 208 10.47 1.45 -6.27
C ARG A 208 9.30 1.09 -5.37
N CYS A 209 8.32 1.98 -5.22
CA CYS A 209 7.11 1.69 -4.46
C CYS A 209 5.86 2.29 -5.11
N GLY A 210 4.77 1.51 -5.13
CA GLY A 210 3.44 1.96 -5.52
C GLY A 210 2.35 1.33 -4.64
N SER A 211 1.13 1.83 -4.73
CA SER A 211 0.03 1.35 -3.90
C SER A 211 -1.27 1.21 -4.68
N CYS A 212 -2.01 0.13 -4.43
CA CYS A 212 -3.39 -0.02 -4.84
C CYS A 212 -4.28 -0.46 -3.68
N PHE A 213 -5.54 -0.06 -3.73
CA PHE A 213 -6.50 -0.25 -2.67
C PHE A 213 -7.83 -0.75 -3.19
N HIS A 214 -8.47 -1.59 -2.40
CA HIS A 214 -9.90 -1.84 -2.50
C HIS A 214 -10.65 -0.74 -1.74
N ALA A 215 -11.57 -0.04 -2.40
CA ALA A 215 -12.45 0.91 -1.74
C ALA A 215 -13.54 0.17 -0.95
N VAL A 216 -13.47 0.24 0.39
CA VAL A 216 -14.42 -0.46 1.29
C VAL A 216 -15.73 0.32 1.40
N TRP A 217 -15.62 1.65 1.47
CA TRP A 217 -16.70 2.55 1.78
C TRP A 217 -16.35 3.98 1.35
N ASN A 218 -17.36 4.89 1.30
CA ASN A 218 -17.12 6.31 1.01
C ASN A 218 -18.03 7.18 1.89
N GLN A 219 -17.43 7.86 2.88
CA GLN A 219 -18.19 8.66 3.84
C GLN A 219 -18.88 9.89 3.24
N GLU A 220 -18.36 10.46 2.14
CA GLU A 220 -18.98 11.64 1.51
C GLU A 220 -20.22 11.24 0.71
N ARG A 221 -20.22 10.05 0.10
CA ARG A 221 -21.40 9.49 -0.55
C ARG A 221 -22.48 9.17 0.48
N GLU A 222 -22.10 8.59 1.63
CA GLU A 222 -23.05 8.32 2.72
C GLU A 222 -23.66 9.61 3.26
N LYS A 223 -22.86 10.65 3.53
CA LYS A 223 -23.35 11.97 3.93
C LYS A 223 -24.28 12.61 2.89
N ALA A 224 -24.09 12.31 1.62
CA ALA A 224 -24.96 12.76 0.52
C ALA A 224 -26.23 11.90 0.36
N GLY A 225 -26.43 10.90 1.23
CA GLY A 225 -27.61 10.00 1.17
C GLY A 225 -27.57 9.01 -0.01
N LEU A 226 -26.41 8.81 -0.63
CA LEU A 226 -26.26 7.84 -1.70
C LEU A 226 -26.02 6.46 -1.10
N PHE A 227 -26.94 5.55 -1.35
CA PHE A 227 -26.83 4.17 -0.87
C PHE A 227 -25.59 3.49 -1.43
N MET A 228 -24.88 2.76 -0.58
CA MET A 228 -23.73 1.94 -0.94
C MET A 228 -23.72 0.68 -0.06
N GLN A 229 -23.48 -0.46 -0.71
CA GLN A 229 -23.16 -1.68 0.03
C GLN A 229 -21.65 -1.66 0.31
N MET A 230 -21.26 -1.66 1.57
CA MET A 230 -19.86 -1.86 1.97
C MET A 230 -19.38 -3.25 1.51
N THR A 231 -18.11 -3.34 1.14
CA THR A 231 -17.50 -4.61 0.75
C THR A 231 -16.08 -4.71 1.33
N GLU A 232 -15.80 -5.85 1.93
CA GLU A 232 -14.48 -6.19 2.48
C GLU A 232 -13.70 -7.15 1.57
N ASP A 233 -14.28 -7.53 0.42
CA ASP A 233 -13.63 -8.41 -0.55
C ASP A 233 -12.49 -7.71 -1.28
N THR A 234 -11.28 -7.91 -0.80
CA THR A 234 -10.06 -7.33 -1.38
C THR A 234 -9.53 -8.07 -2.61
N SER A 235 -10.21 -9.12 -3.09
CA SER A 235 -9.76 -9.97 -4.20
C SER A 235 -9.46 -9.17 -5.48
N GLY A 236 -10.22 -8.10 -5.75
CA GLY A 236 -10.00 -7.21 -6.89
C GLY A 236 -8.64 -6.51 -6.81
N ALA A 237 -8.34 -5.85 -5.68
CA ALA A 237 -7.05 -5.17 -5.49
C ALA A 237 -5.87 -6.17 -5.49
N ILE A 238 -6.06 -7.38 -4.94
CA ILE A 238 -5.05 -8.45 -5.00
C ILE A 238 -4.75 -8.84 -6.45
N LYS A 239 -5.78 -9.14 -7.24
CA LYS A 239 -5.62 -9.51 -8.67
C LYS A 239 -4.92 -8.40 -9.46
N VAL A 240 -5.29 -7.15 -9.24
CA VAL A 240 -4.66 -5.99 -9.87
C VAL A 240 -3.19 -5.87 -9.46
N GLY A 241 -2.87 -6.02 -8.19
CA GLY A 241 -1.48 -6.00 -7.70
C GLY A 241 -0.63 -7.13 -8.30
N ILE A 242 -1.15 -8.35 -8.35
CA ILE A 242 -0.47 -9.52 -8.94
C ILE A 242 -0.22 -9.31 -10.44
N GLU A 243 -1.23 -8.87 -11.20
CA GLU A 243 -1.08 -8.64 -12.63
C GLU A 243 -0.09 -7.49 -12.92
N ALA A 244 -0.13 -6.42 -12.13
CA ALA A 244 0.83 -5.33 -12.23
C ALA A 244 2.26 -5.80 -11.95
N MET A 245 2.47 -6.62 -10.93
CA MET A 245 3.79 -7.18 -10.61
C MET A 245 4.32 -8.05 -11.75
N LYS A 246 3.47 -8.88 -12.36
CA LYS A 246 3.87 -9.69 -13.55
C LYS A 246 4.35 -8.80 -14.70
N ARG A 247 3.69 -7.67 -14.95
CA ARG A 247 4.09 -6.70 -15.98
C ARG A 247 5.44 -6.06 -15.67
N LEU A 248 5.68 -5.71 -14.42
CA LEU A 248 6.97 -5.15 -13.98
C LEU A 248 8.09 -6.18 -14.13
N ILE A 249 7.88 -7.42 -13.71
CA ILE A 249 8.82 -8.51 -13.88
C ILE A 249 9.15 -8.71 -15.36
N ALA A 250 8.15 -8.82 -16.22
CA ALA A 250 8.35 -9.00 -17.66
C ALA A 250 9.10 -7.82 -18.29
N ALA A 251 8.79 -6.58 -17.89
CA ALA A 251 9.50 -5.39 -18.35
C ALA A 251 10.95 -5.34 -17.89
N ASP A 252 11.24 -5.77 -16.67
CA ASP A 252 12.60 -5.81 -16.12
C ASP A 252 13.41 -6.95 -16.79
N GLN A 253 12.81 -8.12 -17.05
CA GLN A 253 13.45 -9.22 -17.78
C GLN A 253 13.79 -8.84 -19.24
N ALA A 254 12.97 -8.00 -19.88
CA ALA A 254 13.22 -7.52 -21.23
C ALA A 254 14.37 -6.51 -21.34
N LYS A 255 14.82 -5.91 -20.22
CA LYS A 255 15.96 -4.98 -20.16
C LYS A 255 17.31 -5.67 -19.96
N ASN A 256 17.30 -6.95 -19.53
CA ASN A 256 18.49 -7.78 -19.29
C ASN A 256 18.75 -8.70 -20.48
#